data_c101a4c8f382d444633dfa66e6965e28
#
_entry.id   c101a4c8f382d444633dfa66e6965e28
#
_cell.length_a   1.000
_cell.length_b   1.000
_cell.length_c   1.000
_cell.angle_alpha   90.00
_cell.angle_beta   90.00
_cell.angle_gamma   90.00
#
_symmetry.space_group_name_H-M   'P 1'
#
loop_
_entity.id
_entity.type
_entity.pdbx_description
1 polymer ?
#
loop_
_entity_poly.entity_id
_entity_poly.type
_entity_poly.pdbx_seq_one_letter_code
_entity_poly.pdbx_strand_id
1 'polypeptide(L)'
;SGEKIAVDFDRLQSVKIPETGRKPSVKGDISFGGGATDGNTRTRSANFNADFERRVDNQRLSAGLAYNYAEDLGGLTARNSKARLKYDHFLTEELFFFGSVLVEEDSFQDLNLRAAIAAGPGYQFIEEGDLKVGLLKGLAAYGEIGLSYVDEDFSQAGDNSYLAAKWSINMDWTILPGLSLFHHHEGYPSLADIDDFYVTTETGIRMTLYENFISTLQVNWRWDNSPSPGFDRSDANYLLTFGYSFDF
;
A
#
# COMPACT_ATOMS: atom_id res chain seq x y z
N SER A 1 -22.49 37.32 39.07
CA SER A 1 -21.19 38.00 39.01
C SER A 1 -20.25 37.16 38.19
N GLY A 2 -19.99 37.60 36.96
CA GLY A 2 -19.03 36.91 36.08
C GLY A 2 -17.65 37.47 36.35
N GLU A 3 -16.78 36.63 36.81
CA GLU A 3 -15.37 36.93 37.02
C GLU A 3 -14.67 36.95 35.63
N LYS A 4 -14.20 38.15 35.24
CA LYS A 4 -13.42 38.31 34.01
C LYS A 4 -11.99 37.91 34.32
N ILE A 5 -11.57 36.76 33.81
CA ILE A 5 -10.16 36.33 33.84
C ILE A 5 -9.44 37.12 32.74
N ALA A 6 -8.59 38.08 33.13
CA ALA A 6 -7.70 38.76 32.22
C ALA A 6 -6.51 37.83 31.95
N VAL A 7 -6.40 37.31 30.73
CA VAL A 7 -5.24 36.54 30.27
C VAL A 7 -4.19 37.55 29.79
N ASP A 8 -3.08 37.60 30.49
CA ASP A 8 -1.91 38.41 30.16
C ASP A 8 -1.15 37.78 29.00
N PHE A 9 -1.32 38.32 27.81
CA PHE A 9 -0.70 37.78 26.58
C PHE A 9 0.82 37.93 26.57
N ASP A 10 1.42 38.79 27.38
CA ASP A 10 2.88 38.94 27.49
C ASP A 10 3.54 37.80 28.26
N ARG A 11 2.78 36.92 28.89
CA ARG A 11 3.23 35.70 29.54
C ARG A 11 3.15 34.45 28.69
N LEU A 12 2.63 34.53 27.48
CA LEU A 12 2.69 33.42 26.51
C LEU A 12 4.11 33.32 25.90
N GLN A 13 5.06 32.90 26.71
CA GLN A 13 6.34 32.43 26.22
C GLN A 13 6.09 31.09 25.50
N SER A 14 5.95 31.15 24.16
CA SER A 14 5.85 30.03 23.25
C SER A 14 4.79 28.97 23.61
N VAL A 15 3.76 28.86 22.79
CA VAL A 15 3.02 27.60 22.65
C VAL A 15 4.02 26.62 22.01
N LYS A 16 4.72 25.81 22.81
CA LYS A 16 5.38 24.64 22.28
C LYS A 16 4.27 23.72 21.82
N ILE A 17 4.05 23.65 20.53
CA ILE A 17 3.40 22.50 19.92
C ILE A 17 4.22 21.32 20.43
N PRO A 18 3.60 20.29 21.06
CA PRO A 18 4.34 19.10 21.44
C PRO A 18 5.08 18.63 20.19
N GLU A 19 6.40 18.69 20.18
CA GLU A 19 7.18 17.96 19.20
C GLU A 19 6.75 16.51 19.43
N THR A 20 6.01 15.95 18.50
CA THR A 20 5.83 14.50 18.45
C THR A 20 7.24 13.99 18.36
N GLY A 21 7.75 13.42 19.47
CA GLY A 21 9.18 13.17 19.65
C GLY A 21 9.73 12.03 18.77
N ARG A 22 9.17 11.87 17.57
CA ARG A 22 9.57 10.90 16.55
C ARG A 22 10.72 11.45 15.75
N LYS A 23 11.78 10.68 15.66
CA LYS A 23 12.88 10.98 14.76
C LYS A 23 12.39 10.89 13.32
N PRO A 24 12.81 11.81 12.43
CA PRO A 24 12.61 11.63 11.00
C PRO A 24 13.12 10.25 10.55
N SER A 25 12.34 9.56 9.75
CA SER A 25 12.72 8.27 9.16
C SER A 25 12.44 8.27 7.67
N VAL A 26 13.30 7.61 6.93
CA VAL A 26 13.14 7.33 5.50
C VAL A 26 13.47 5.87 5.30
N LYS A 27 12.49 5.09 4.90
CA LYS A 27 12.67 3.66 4.66
C LYS A 27 12.08 3.26 3.30
N GLY A 28 12.59 2.20 2.74
CA GLY A 28 12.07 1.66 1.51
C GLY A 28 12.87 0.48 1.02
N ASP A 29 12.40 -0.09 -0.08
CA ASP A 29 13.08 -1.15 -0.78
C ASP A 29 12.85 -1.07 -2.29
N ILE A 30 13.78 -1.62 -3.02
CA ILE A 30 13.70 -1.83 -4.47
C ILE A 30 14.05 -3.28 -4.74
N SER A 31 13.19 -4.00 -5.45
CA SER A 31 13.39 -5.41 -5.72
C SER A 31 13.04 -5.81 -7.15
N PHE A 32 13.72 -6.82 -7.63
CA PHE A 32 13.57 -7.41 -8.94
C PHE A 32 13.45 -8.93 -8.83
N GLY A 33 12.60 -9.51 -9.66
CA GLY A 33 12.47 -10.94 -9.80
C GLY A 33 12.30 -11.32 -11.26
N GLY A 34 12.48 -12.59 -11.56
CA GLY A 34 12.25 -13.08 -12.91
C GLY A 34 12.71 -14.51 -13.07
N GLY A 35 12.29 -15.12 -14.17
CA GLY A 35 12.63 -16.47 -14.52
C GLY A 35 12.54 -16.70 -16.03
N ALA A 36 13.26 -17.71 -16.52
CA ALA A 36 13.15 -18.16 -17.89
C ALA A 36 13.29 -19.68 -17.95
N THR A 37 12.47 -20.31 -18.79
CA THR A 37 12.62 -21.72 -19.19
C THR A 37 12.77 -21.79 -20.70
N ASP A 38 13.57 -22.74 -21.17
CA ASP A 38 13.73 -23.02 -22.61
C ASP A 38 13.81 -24.52 -22.82
N GLY A 39 13.04 -25.03 -23.78
CA GLY A 39 12.90 -26.44 -24.06
C GLY A 39 11.50 -26.79 -24.53
N ASN A 40 10.89 -27.82 -23.91
CA ASN A 40 9.50 -28.20 -24.21
C ASN A 40 8.48 -27.12 -23.80
N THR A 41 8.84 -26.28 -22.82
CA THR A 41 8.13 -25.05 -22.45
C THR A 41 9.10 -23.88 -22.61
N ARG A 42 8.56 -22.73 -23.01
CA ARG A 42 9.35 -21.50 -23.14
C ARG A 42 8.63 -20.38 -22.43
N THR A 43 9.00 -20.15 -21.17
CA THR A 43 8.43 -19.10 -20.35
C THR A 43 9.45 -18.02 -20.02
N ARG A 44 9.01 -16.80 -19.84
CA ARG A 44 9.80 -15.69 -19.31
C ARG A 44 8.95 -14.88 -18.38
N SER A 45 9.55 -14.40 -17.29
CA SER A 45 8.90 -13.46 -16.38
C SER A 45 9.89 -12.42 -15.89
N ALA A 46 9.39 -11.22 -15.60
CA ALA A 46 10.12 -10.13 -14.98
C ALA A 46 9.19 -9.39 -14.04
N ASN A 47 9.68 -9.11 -12.83
CA ASN A 47 8.93 -8.38 -11.80
C ASN A 47 9.82 -7.28 -11.25
N PHE A 48 9.23 -6.13 -10.98
CA PHE A 48 9.86 -4.98 -10.34
C PHE A 48 8.93 -4.45 -9.25
N ASN A 49 9.45 -4.20 -8.05
CA ASN A 49 8.74 -3.51 -7.00
C ASN A 49 9.66 -2.46 -6.37
N ALA A 50 9.08 -1.33 -6.00
CA ALA A 50 9.75 -0.29 -5.23
C ALA A 50 8.75 0.33 -4.25
N ASP A 51 9.10 0.35 -2.98
CA ASP A 51 8.33 0.98 -1.93
C ASP A 51 9.19 2.00 -1.19
N PHE A 52 8.56 3.11 -0.84
CA PHE A 52 9.19 4.23 -0.17
C PHE A 52 8.24 4.79 0.89
N GLU A 53 8.76 5.05 2.08
CA GLU A 53 8.06 5.80 3.12
C GLU A 53 9.01 6.82 3.75
N ARG A 54 8.52 8.03 3.90
CA ARG A 54 9.16 9.10 4.66
C ARG A 54 8.21 9.59 5.73
N ARG A 55 8.67 9.57 6.98
CA ARG A 55 7.93 10.11 8.12
C ARG A 55 8.72 11.23 8.79
N VAL A 56 8.10 12.39 8.94
CA VAL A 56 8.69 13.55 9.60
C VAL A 56 7.59 14.24 10.40
N ASP A 57 7.83 14.46 11.68
CA ASP A 57 6.86 15.06 12.59
C ASP A 57 5.49 14.36 12.54
N ASN A 58 4.47 15.10 12.14
CA ASN A 58 3.09 14.63 12.00
C ASN A 58 2.73 14.27 10.54
N GLN A 59 3.70 14.02 9.68
CA GLN A 59 3.49 13.73 8.25
C GLN A 59 4.12 12.39 7.87
N ARG A 60 3.39 11.60 7.09
CA ARG A 60 3.90 10.39 6.44
C ARG A 60 3.59 10.47 4.95
N LEU A 61 4.61 10.32 4.14
CA LEU A 61 4.50 10.20 2.68
C LEU A 61 4.93 8.81 2.28
N SER A 62 4.06 8.10 1.57
CA SER A 62 4.34 6.76 1.06
C SER A 62 4.16 6.73 -0.46
N ALA A 63 5.04 6.03 -1.16
CA ALA A 63 4.96 5.79 -2.59
C ALA A 63 5.30 4.34 -2.91
N GLY A 64 4.61 3.77 -3.90
CA GLY A 64 4.84 2.40 -4.33
C GLY A 64 4.74 2.28 -5.85
N LEU A 65 5.58 1.43 -6.43
CA LEU A 65 5.57 1.05 -7.84
C LEU A 65 5.67 -0.46 -7.94
N ALA A 66 4.85 -1.06 -8.81
CA ALA A 66 4.93 -2.47 -9.15
C ALA A 66 4.77 -2.65 -10.66
N TYR A 67 5.55 -3.57 -11.22
CA TYR A 67 5.43 -4.00 -12.62
C TYR A 67 5.64 -5.50 -12.72
N ASN A 68 4.73 -6.18 -13.42
CA ASN A 68 4.80 -7.61 -13.66
C ASN A 68 4.64 -7.90 -15.13
N TYR A 69 5.49 -8.78 -15.64
CA TYR A 69 5.48 -9.27 -17.02
C TYR A 69 5.67 -10.78 -17.02
N ALA A 70 4.88 -11.49 -17.82
CA ALA A 70 5.10 -12.90 -18.10
C ALA A 70 4.67 -13.25 -19.54
N GLU A 71 5.37 -14.21 -20.14
CA GLU A 71 5.05 -14.81 -21.43
C GLU A 71 5.21 -16.33 -21.38
N ASP A 72 4.42 -17.03 -22.18
CA ASP A 72 4.54 -18.46 -22.44
C ASP A 72 4.49 -18.75 -23.94
N LEU A 73 5.45 -19.52 -24.45
CA LEU A 73 5.60 -19.85 -25.88
C LEU A 73 5.59 -18.62 -26.81
N GLY A 74 6.03 -17.45 -26.29
CA GLY A 74 6.04 -16.19 -27.00
C GLY A 74 4.69 -15.45 -27.02
N GLY A 75 3.66 -16.02 -26.36
CA GLY A 75 2.40 -15.33 -26.07
C GLY A 75 2.48 -14.64 -24.71
N LEU A 76 2.04 -13.37 -24.65
CA LEU A 76 1.98 -12.63 -23.39
C LEU A 76 0.93 -13.25 -22.48
N THR A 77 1.27 -13.51 -21.21
CA THR A 77 0.40 -14.13 -20.19
C THR A 77 0.16 -13.26 -18.98
N ALA A 78 1.01 -12.25 -18.72
CA ALA A 78 0.76 -11.20 -17.72
C ALA A 78 1.48 -9.91 -18.13
N ARG A 79 0.80 -8.79 -17.96
CA ARG A 79 1.38 -7.45 -18.02
C ARG A 79 0.50 -6.50 -17.22
N ASN A 80 0.96 -6.15 -16.04
CA ASN A 80 0.29 -5.17 -15.21
C ASN A 80 1.29 -4.21 -14.57
N SER A 81 0.85 -3.01 -14.31
CA SER A 81 1.59 -2.00 -13.59
C SER A 81 0.70 -1.28 -12.57
N LYS A 82 1.27 -0.87 -11.44
CA LYS A 82 0.59 -0.18 -10.37
C LYS A 82 1.52 0.90 -9.81
N ALA A 83 0.98 2.10 -9.65
CA ALA A 83 1.64 3.21 -8.96
C ALA A 83 0.71 3.75 -7.89
N ARG A 84 1.23 3.98 -6.68
CA ARG A 84 0.50 4.56 -5.56
C ARG A 84 1.29 5.68 -4.92
N LEU A 85 0.57 6.72 -4.48
CA LEU A 85 1.10 7.81 -3.69
C LEU A 85 0.09 8.10 -2.57
N LYS A 86 0.57 8.22 -1.33
CA LYS A 86 -0.26 8.50 -0.17
C LYS A 86 0.42 9.51 0.74
N TYR A 87 -0.37 10.44 1.26
CA TYR A 87 0.04 11.41 2.26
C TYR A 87 -0.89 11.31 3.46
N ASP A 88 -0.31 11.16 4.66
CA ASP A 88 -1.02 11.16 5.92
C ASP A 88 -0.59 12.36 6.77
N HIS A 89 -1.59 13.02 7.34
CA HIS A 89 -1.40 14.10 8.31
C HIS A 89 -1.94 13.66 9.67
N PHE A 90 -1.06 13.46 10.63
CA PHE A 90 -1.39 13.01 11.98
C PHE A 90 -1.92 14.17 12.82
N LEU A 91 -3.10 14.01 13.38
CA LEU A 91 -3.76 14.94 14.31
C LEU A 91 -3.38 14.62 15.76
N THR A 92 -3.20 13.34 16.06
CA THR A 92 -2.68 12.80 17.31
C THR A 92 -1.58 11.78 17.00
N GLU A 93 -1.08 11.04 17.96
CA GLU A 93 -0.13 9.95 17.71
C GLU A 93 -0.77 8.81 16.92
N GLU A 94 -2.08 8.59 17.07
CA GLU A 94 -2.81 7.49 16.43
C GLU A 94 -3.72 7.96 15.29
N LEU A 95 -4.43 9.09 15.46
CA LEU A 95 -5.43 9.55 14.50
C LEU A 95 -4.78 10.38 13.41
N PHE A 96 -5.05 10.06 12.15
CA PHE A 96 -4.59 10.82 10.98
C PHE A 96 -5.67 11.00 9.92
N PHE A 97 -5.48 11.96 9.04
CA PHE A 97 -6.19 12.04 7.77
C PHE A 97 -5.26 11.66 6.64
N PHE A 98 -5.77 10.86 5.71
CA PHE A 98 -5.02 10.48 4.51
C PHE A 98 -5.62 11.09 3.24
N GLY A 99 -4.75 11.28 2.24
CA GLY A 99 -5.09 11.46 0.84
C GLY A 99 -4.23 10.53 -0.01
N SER A 100 -4.82 9.83 -0.97
CA SER A 100 -4.10 8.87 -1.80
C SER A 100 -4.53 8.93 -3.27
N VAL A 101 -3.59 8.56 -4.13
CA VAL A 101 -3.79 8.32 -5.56
C VAL A 101 -3.26 6.94 -5.90
N LEU A 102 -4.06 6.18 -6.62
CA LEU A 102 -3.72 4.90 -7.22
C LEU A 102 -3.89 5.02 -8.73
N VAL A 103 -2.93 4.50 -9.47
CA VAL A 103 -3.03 4.31 -10.92
C VAL A 103 -2.56 2.90 -11.24
N GLU A 104 -3.37 2.14 -11.97
CA GLU A 104 -3.02 0.78 -12.37
C GLU A 104 -3.51 0.46 -13.78
N GLU A 105 -2.82 -0.44 -14.44
CA GLU A 105 -3.21 -1.09 -15.69
C GLU A 105 -3.06 -2.61 -15.56
N ASP A 106 -3.94 -3.37 -16.19
CA ASP A 106 -3.84 -4.82 -16.26
C ASP A 106 -4.41 -5.33 -17.57
N SER A 107 -3.52 -5.61 -18.52
CA SER A 107 -3.91 -6.08 -19.86
C SER A 107 -4.60 -7.44 -19.85
N PHE A 108 -4.54 -8.21 -18.76
CA PHE A 108 -5.17 -9.52 -18.59
C PHE A 108 -6.48 -9.49 -17.80
N GLN A 109 -6.93 -8.29 -17.45
CA GLN A 109 -8.25 -8.04 -16.85
C GLN A 109 -9.06 -7.04 -17.67
N ASP A 110 -8.71 -6.86 -18.94
CA ASP A 110 -9.32 -5.87 -19.84
C ASP A 110 -9.15 -4.41 -19.39
N LEU A 111 -8.35 -4.18 -18.35
CA LEU A 111 -8.18 -2.88 -17.70
C LEU A 111 -7.04 -2.10 -18.35
N ASN A 112 -7.38 -1.11 -19.20
CA ASN A 112 -6.42 -0.20 -19.81
C ASN A 112 -5.87 0.78 -18.77
N LEU A 113 -6.76 1.30 -17.91
CA LEU A 113 -6.39 2.24 -16.86
C LEU A 113 -7.46 2.21 -15.75
N ARG A 114 -7.02 2.15 -14.51
CA ARG A 114 -7.83 2.54 -13.35
C ARG A 114 -7.09 3.64 -12.61
N ALA A 115 -7.77 4.75 -12.37
CA ALA A 115 -7.31 5.83 -11.52
C ALA A 115 -8.27 5.97 -10.34
N ALA A 116 -7.74 5.98 -9.11
CA ALA A 116 -8.54 6.19 -7.92
C ALA A 116 -7.90 7.28 -7.06
N ILE A 117 -8.72 8.26 -6.64
CA ILE A 117 -8.33 9.29 -5.68
C ILE A 117 -9.19 9.09 -4.45
N ALA A 118 -8.55 8.95 -3.28
CA ALA A 118 -9.27 8.72 -2.04
C ALA A 118 -8.79 9.63 -0.91
N ALA A 119 -9.70 9.91 0.02
CA ALA A 119 -9.38 10.64 1.24
C ALA A 119 -10.29 10.19 2.39
N GLY A 120 -9.79 10.29 3.62
CA GLY A 120 -10.55 9.93 4.82
C GLY A 120 -9.71 9.89 6.08
N PRO A 121 -10.33 9.54 7.22
CA PRO A 121 -9.63 9.27 8.46
C PRO A 121 -8.92 7.90 8.44
N GLY A 122 -7.82 7.84 9.18
CA GLY A 122 -7.10 6.61 9.48
C GLY A 122 -6.70 6.57 10.96
N TYR A 123 -6.46 5.37 11.46
CA TYR A 123 -6.08 5.13 12.84
C TYR A 123 -4.91 4.15 12.92
N GLN A 124 -3.85 4.57 13.60
CA GLN A 124 -2.68 3.75 13.91
C GLN A 124 -2.99 2.92 15.16
N PHE A 125 -3.27 1.64 14.98
CA PHE A 125 -3.62 0.73 16.08
C PHE A 125 -2.40 0.40 16.95
N ILE A 126 -1.26 0.19 16.30
CA ILE A 126 -0.01 -0.23 16.93
C ILE A 126 1.13 0.42 16.17
N GLU A 127 2.05 1.06 16.88
CA GLU A 127 3.33 1.51 16.34
C GLU A 127 4.43 0.49 16.64
N GLU A 128 5.43 0.43 15.82
CA GLU A 128 6.61 -0.40 16.08
C GLU A 128 7.26 -0.01 17.40
N GLY A 129 7.37 -0.98 18.31
CA GLY A 129 7.94 -0.78 19.65
C GLY A 129 6.93 -0.47 20.77
N ASP A 130 5.64 -0.26 20.47
CA ASP A 130 4.60 -0.07 21.48
C ASP A 130 4.42 -1.34 22.32
N LEU A 131 4.40 -2.48 21.66
CA LEU A 131 4.28 -3.78 22.29
C LEU A 131 5.67 -4.24 22.79
N LYS A 132 5.85 -4.22 24.09
CA LYS A 132 7.15 -4.58 24.73
C LYS A 132 7.33 -6.09 24.96
N VAL A 133 6.39 -6.92 24.51
CA VAL A 133 6.33 -8.34 24.85
C VAL A 133 6.66 -9.22 23.63
N GLY A 134 7.76 -9.96 23.75
CA GLY A 134 8.10 -11.08 22.86
C GLY A 134 8.17 -10.71 21.39
N LEU A 135 7.62 -11.59 20.56
CA LEU A 135 7.63 -11.46 19.09
C LEU A 135 6.83 -10.28 18.55
N LEU A 136 5.84 -9.78 19.30
CA LEU A 136 4.96 -8.69 18.85
C LEU A 136 5.63 -7.29 18.93
N LYS A 137 6.82 -7.19 19.50
CA LYS A 137 7.54 -5.92 19.64
C LYS A 137 7.77 -5.17 18.33
N GLY A 138 7.96 -5.91 17.24
CA GLY A 138 8.19 -5.34 15.90
C GLY A 138 6.92 -5.19 15.05
N LEU A 139 5.72 -5.26 15.66
CA LEU A 139 4.46 -5.12 14.95
C LEU A 139 4.06 -3.64 14.84
N ALA A 140 3.71 -3.22 13.64
CA ALA A 140 3.03 -1.96 13.34
C ALA A 140 1.76 -2.26 12.54
N ALA A 141 0.64 -1.61 12.88
CA ALA A 141 -0.61 -1.82 12.15
C ALA A 141 -1.47 -0.56 12.16
N TYR A 142 -2.08 -0.24 11.03
CA TYR A 142 -3.04 0.85 10.91
C TYR A 142 -4.17 0.50 9.94
N GLY A 143 -5.29 1.19 10.07
CA GLY A 143 -6.41 1.07 9.17
C GLY A 143 -6.94 2.42 8.72
N GLU A 144 -7.62 2.43 7.61
CA GLU A 144 -8.18 3.62 6.97
C GLU A 144 -9.59 3.34 6.49
N ILE A 145 -10.44 4.34 6.55
CA ILE A 145 -11.73 4.36 5.90
C ILE A 145 -11.91 5.71 5.20
N GLY A 146 -12.58 5.74 4.08
CA GLY A 146 -12.74 6.99 3.35
C GLY A 146 -13.68 6.89 2.16
N LEU A 147 -13.67 7.94 1.37
CA LEU A 147 -14.35 8.01 0.09
C LEU A 147 -13.30 8.02 -1.02
N SER A 148 -13.64 7.40 -2.12
CA SER A 148 -12.83 7.34 -3.34
C SER A 148 -13.66 7.74 -4.55
N TYR A 149 -13.08 8.45 -5.49
CA TYR A 149 -13.55 8.54 -6.85
C TYR A 149 -12.68 7.61 -7.69
N VAL A 150 -13.32 6.67 -8.38
CA VAL A 150 -12.68 5.67 -9.25
C VAL A 150 -13.08 5.94 -10.68
N ASP A 151 -12.12 5.91 -11.57
CA ASP A 151 -12.29 6.05 -13.01
C ASP A 151 -11.59 4.89 -13.70
N GLU A 152 -12.31 4.14 -14.53
CA GLU A 152 -11.88 2.90 -15.15
C GLU A 152 -12.12 2.96 -16.66
N ASP A 153 -11.09 2.63 -17.41
CA ASP A 153 -11.12 2.45 -18.86
C ASP A 153 -10.85 0.97 -19.18
N PHE A 154 -11.83 0.32 -19.77
CA PHE A 154 -11.76 -1.07 -20.21
C PHE A 154 -11.82 -1.16 -21.72
N SER A 155 -11.04 -2.08 -22.32
CA SER A 155 -11.04 -2.26 -23.80
C SER A 155 -12.35 -2.83 -24.34
N GLN A 156 -13.05 -3.67 -23.57
CA GLN A 156 -14.27 -4.38 -23.98
C GLN A 156 -15.52 -3.91 -23.25
N ALA A 157 -15.42 -3.68 -21.92
CA ALA A 157 -16.56 -3.28 -21.11
C ALA A 157 -16.92 -1.79 -21.23
N GLY A 158 -15.99 -0.96 -21.77
CA GLY A 158 -16.14 0.50 -21.85
C GLY A 158 -15.81 1.20 -20.54
N ASP A 159 -15.84 2.53 -20.55
CA ASP A 159 -15.43 3.37 -19.45
C ASP A 159 -16.48 3.35 -18.35
N ASN A 160 -16.03 3.37 -17.09
CA ASN A 160 -16.87 3.47 -15.92
C ASN A 160 -16.25 4.42 -14.91
N SER A 161 -17.07 5.27 -14.28
CA SER A 161 -16.58 6.12 -13.18
C SER A 161 -17.63 6.22 -12.09
N TYR A 162 -17.18 6.10 -10.83
CA TYR A 162 -18.09 6.04 -9.69
C TYR A 162 -17.44 6.53 -8.39
N LEU A 163 -18.31 6.87 -7.43
CA LEU A 163 -17.91 7.06 -6.05
C LEU A 163 -17.93 5.73 -5.33
N ALA A 164 -16.86 5.42 -4.62
CA ALA A 164 -16.72 4.25 -3.79
C ALA A 164 -16.46 4.64 -2.33
N ALA A 165 -16.84 3.78 -1.39
CA ALA A 165 -16.18 3.76 -0.11
C ALA A 165 -14.79 3.13 -0.28
N LYS A 166 -13.84 3.52 0.59
CA LYS A 166 -12.53 2.87 0.68
C LYS A 166 -12.32 2.36 2.10
N TRP A 167 -11.78 1.16 2.24
CA TRP A 167 -11.13 0.73 3.47
C TRP A 167 -9.74 0.19 3.16
N SER A 168 -8.85 0.28 4.14
CA SER A 168 -7.57 -0.44 4.07
C SER A 168 -7.11 -0.88 5.46
N ILE A 169 -6.33 -1.97 5.47
CA ILE A 169 -5.60 -2.47 6.63
C ILE A 169 -4.16 -2.68 6.18
N ASN A 170 -3.23 -2.14 6.95
CA ASN A 170 -1.80 -2.25 6.69
C ASN A 170 -1.11 -2.78 7.94
N MET A 171 -0.25 -3.76 7.76
CA MET A 171 0.49 -4.40 8.83
C MET A 171 1.93 -4.67 8.37
N ASP A 172 2.89 -4.24 9.16
CA ASP A 172 4.29 -4.58 9.05
C ASP A 172 4.75 -5.21 10.35
N TRP A 173 5.39 -6.34 10.29
CA TRP A 173 5.81 -7.08 11.47
C TRP A 173 7.24 -7.60 11.34
N THR A 174 8.16 -6.98 12.03
CA THR A 174 9.52 -7.48 12.21
C THR A 174 9.50 -8.60 13.25
N ILE A 175 9.45 -9.84 12.79
CA ILE A 175 9.36 -11.06 13.62
C ILE A 175 10.69 -11.30 14.34
N LEU A 176 11.78 -11.22 13.60
CA LEU A 176 13.16 -11.40 14.05
C LEU A 176 14.06 -10.41 13.31
N PRO A 177 15.27 -10.10 13.82
CA PRO A 177 16.24 -9.35 13.03
C PRO A 177 16.47 -10.00 11.66
N GLY A 178 16.19 -9.25 10.61
CA GLY A 178 16.30 -9.72 9.22
C GLY A 178 15.15 -10.58 8.72
N LEU A 179 14.04 -10.72 9.47
CA LEU A 179 12.84 -11.42 9.02
C LEU A 179 11.61 -10.59 9.35
N SER A 180 10.89 -10.14 8.35
CA SER A 180 9.64 -9.40 8.50
C SER A 180 8.53 -9.99 7.63
N LEU A 181 7.29 -9.79 8.09
CA LEU A 181 6.07 -10.07 7.35
C LEU A 181 5.35 -8.75 7.11
N PHE A 182 4.77 -8.58 5.94
CA PHE A 182 3.88 -7.46 5.64
C PHE A 182 2.56 -7.96 5.06
N HIS A 183 1.51 -7.17 5.31
CA HIS A 183 0.18 -7.41 4.77
C HIS A 183 -0.51 -6.09 4.50
N HIS A 184 -0.85 -5.86 3.26
CA HIS A 184 -1.64 -4.71 2.82
C HIS A 184 -2.93 -5.22 2.20
N HIS A 185 -4.05 -4.66 2.63
CA HIS A 185 -5.37 -5.02 2.16
C HIS A 185 -6.18 -3.75 1.95
N GLU A 186 -6.81 -3.61 0.80
CA GLU A 186 -7.69 -2.48 0.51
C GLU A 186 -8.87 -2.92 -0.36
N GLY A 187 -9.99 -2.23 -0.22
CA GLY A 187 -11.19 -2.50 -0.99
C GLY A 187 -11.98 -1.23 -1.30
N TYR A 188 -12.73 -1.30 -2.40
CA TYR A 188 -13.45 -0.17 -3.00
C TYR A 188 -14.85 -0.60 -3.45
N PRO A 189 -15.85 -0.69 -2.53
CA PRO A 189 -17.24 -0.92 -2.92
C PRO A 189 -17.83 0.36 -3.53
N SER A 190 -18.47 0.21 -4.67
CA SER A 190 -19.23 1.28 -5.31
C SER A 190 -20.40 1.73 -4.42
N LEU A 191 -20.58 3.04 -4.26
CA LEU A 191 -21.72 3.57 -3.51
C LEU A 191 -23.04 3.54 -4.29
N ALA A 192 -22.95 3.37 -5.61
CA ALA A 192 -24.12 3.23 -6.48
C ALA A 192 -24.62 1.80 -6.52
N ASP A 193 -23.72 0.82 -6.45
CA ASP A 193 -24.03 -0.61 -6.44
C ASP A 193 -23.02 -1.33 -5.54
N ILE A 194 -23.43 -1.73 -4.35
CA ILE A 194 -22.56 -2.35 -3.35
C ILE A 194 -22.04 -3.73 -3.78
N ASP A 195 -22.68 -4.36 -4.75
CA ASP A 195 -22.24 -5.61 -5.34
C ASP A 195 -21.08 -5.39 -6.35
N ASP A 196 -20.89 -4.15 -6.82
CA ASP A 196 -19.74 -3.75 -7.63
C ASP A 196 -18.62 -3.30 -6.71
N PHE A 197 -17.65 -4.19 -6.47
CA PHE A 197 -16.48 -3.91 -5.63
C PHE A 197 -15.26 -4.71 -6.07
N TYR A 198 -14.10 -4.12 -5.87
CA TYR A 198 -12.84 -4.83 -5.96
C TYR A 198 -12.03 -4.73 -4.67
N VAL A 199 -11.23 -5.77 -4.43
CA VAL A 199 -10.37 -5.92 -3.26
C VAL A 199 -8.98 -6.32 -3.73
N THR A 200 -7.95 -5.73 -3.17
CA THR A 200 -6.57 -6.15 -3.40
C THR A 200 -5.88 -6.47 -2.09
N THR A 201 -5.00 -7.47 -2.13
CA THR A 201 -4.21 -7.90 -0.98
C THR A 201 -2.78 -8.18 -1.43
N GLU A 202 -1.82 -7.63 -0.72
CA GLU A 202 -0.41 -7.89 -0.89
C GLU A 202 0.11 -8.46 0.44
N THR A 203 0.57 -9.71 0.43
CA THR A 203 1.10 -10.37 1.64
C THR A 203 2.45 -10.97 1.32
N GLY A 204 3.44 -10.70 2.15
CA GLY A 204 4.77 -11.23 1.89
C GLY A 204 5.63 -11.39 3.14
N ILE A 205 6.69 -12.16 2.94
CA ILE A 205 7.77 -12.34 3.89
C ILE A 205 9.03 -11.78 3.25
N ARG A 206 9.70 -10.88 3.97
CA ARG A 206 10.98 -10.29 3.58
C ARG A 206 12.08 -10.83 4.47
N MET A 207 13.17 -11.28 3.86
CA MET A 207 14.32 -11.85 4.54
C MET A 207 15.58 -11.09 4.13
N THR A 208 16.32 -10.56 5.10
CA THR A 208 17.65 -10.00 4.88
C THR A 208 18.65 -11.13 4.68
N LEU A 209 19.31 -11.16 3.54
CA LEU A 209 20.32 -12.15 3.20
C LEU A 209 21.72 -11.73 3.63
N TYR A 210 22.05 -10.47 3.38
CA TYR A 210 23.32 -9.86 3.74
C TYR A 210 23.20 -8.33 3.76
N GLU A 211 23.61 -7.68 4.87
CA GLU A 211 23.49 -6.23 5.07
C GLU A 211 22.08 -5.71 4.69
N ASN A 212 21.98 -4.94 3.64
CA ASN A 212 20.73 -4.39 3.11
C ASN A 212 20.17 -5.19 1.92
N PHE A 213 20.82 -6.30 1.55
CA PHE A 213 20.36 -7.16 0.48
C PHE A 213 19.28 -8.10 0.98
N ILE A 214 18.11 -8.07 0.33
CA ILE A 214 16.90 -8.78 0.76
C ILE A 214 16.41 -9.76 -0.30
N SER A 215 15.65 -10.75 0.17
CA SER A 215 14.76 -11.57 -0.66
C SER A 215 13.35 -11.46 -0.14
N THR A 216 12.37 -11.33 -1.04
CA THR A 216 10.95 -11.24 -0.69
C THR A 216 10.17 -12.31 -1.43
N LEU A 217 9.39 -13.09 -0.67
CA LEU A 217 8.34 -13.97 -1.18
C LEU A 217 7.00 -13.27 -0.93
N GLN A 218 6.25 -13.02 -1.99
CA GLN A 218 5.02 -12.22 -1.95
C GLN A 218 3.91 -12.88 -2.74
N VAL A 219 2.69 -12.74 -2.25
CA VAL A 219 1.45 -13.07 -2.96
C VAL A 219 0.64 -11.79 -3.09
N ASN A 220 0.32 -11.45 -4.33
CA ASN A 220 -0.64 -10.41 -4.67
C ASN A 220 -1.92 -11.10 -5.07
N TRP A 221 -2.99 -10.85 -4.33
CA TRP A 221 -4.31 -11.39 -4.63
C TRP A 221 -5.29 -10.26 -4.90
N ARG A 222 -6.15 -10.48 -5.87
CA ARG A 222 -7.20 -9.55 -6.29
C ARG A 222 -8.52 -10.28 -6.42
N TRP A 223 -9.57 -9.63 -6.00
CA TRP A 223 -10.94 -10.02 -6.22
C TRP A 223 -11.70 -8.86 -6.85
N ASP A 224 -12.36 -9.12 -7.98
CA ASP A 224 -13.28 -8.21 -8.63
C ASP A 224 -14.64 -8.91 -8.71
N ASN A 225 -15.66 -8.33 -8.09
CA ASN A 225 -16.98 -8.96 -8.06
C ASN A 225 -17.76 -8.76 -9.36
N SER A 226 -17.38 -7.76 -10.15
CA SER A 226 -18.01 -7.39 -11.43
C SER A 226 -16.98 -7.31 -12.58
N PRO A 227 -16.19 -8.38 -12.84
CA PRO A 227 -15.13 -8.34 -13.84
C PRO A 227 -15.69 -8.17 -15.25
N SER A 228 -14.87 -7.69 -16.18
CA SER A 228 -15.21 -7.64 -17.59
C SER A 228 -15.65 -9.01 -18.13
N PRO A 229 -16.58 -9.07 -19.10
CA PRO A 229 -17.06 -10.34 -19.63
C PRO A 229 -15.94 -11.25 -20.14
N GLY A 230 -15.90 -12.48 -19.63
CA GLY A 230 -14.89 -13.48 -20.00
C GLY A 230 -13.65 -13.52 -19.10
N PHE A 231 -13.60 -12.67 -18.07
CA PHE A 231 -12.52 -12.66 -17.07
C PHE A 231 -12.97 -13.28 -15.73
N ASP A 232 -12.02 -13.88 -15.03
CA ASP A 232 -12.26 -14.46 -13.72
C ASP A 232 -12.32 -13.36 -12.63
N ARG A 233 -13.10 -13.63 -11.56
CA ARG A 233 -13.20 -12.72 -10.41
C ARG A 233 -11.97 -12.69 -9.53
N SER A 234 -11.18 -13.75 -9.53
CA SER A 234 -10.04 -13.92 -8.63
C SER A 234 -8.76 -14.12 -9.42
N ASP A 235 -7.75 -13.36 -9.08
CA ASP A 235 -6.43 -13.48 -9.64
C ASP A 235 -5.35 -13.45 -8.55
N ALA A 236 -4.27 -14.22 -8.72
CA ALA A 236 -3.18 -14.29 -7.76
C ALA A 236 -1.82 -14.42 -8.45
N ASN A 237 -0.90 -13.55 -8.06
CA ASN A 237 0.49 -13.56 -8.50
C ASN A 237 1.42 -13.93 -7.35
N TYR A 238 2.29 -14.92 -7.57
CA TYR A 238 3.30 -15.37 -6.62
C TYR A 238 4.67 -14.88 -7.09
N LEU A 239 5.32 -14.08 -6.27
CA LEU A 239 6.55 -13.40 -6.62
C LEU A 239 7.69 -13.81 -5.69
N LEU A 240 8.84 -14.14 -6.25
CA LEU A 240 10.11 -14.22 -5.54
C LEU A 240 11.03 -13.15 -6.13
N THR A 241 11.43 -12.20 -5.30
CA THR A 241 12.27 -11.08 -5.71
C THR A 241 13.51 -10.97 -4.83
N PHE A 242 14.53 -10.33 -5.37
CA PHE A 242 15.76 -9.95 -4.68
C PHE A 242 15.96 -8.46 -4.81
N GLY A 243 16.45 -7.81 -3.78
CA GLY A 243 16.50 -6.36 -3.76
C GLY A 243 17.38 -5.78 -2.69
N TYR A 244 17.24 -4.49 -2.53
CA TYR A 244 17.97 -3.69 -1.55
C TYR A 244 16.97 -2.89 -0.71
N SER A 245 17.07 -2.99 0.61
CA SER A 245 16.28 -2.18 1.53
C SER A 245 17.16 -1.12 2.20
N PHE A 246 16.55 0.00 2.55
CA PHE A 246 17.21 1.09 3.27
C PHE A 246 16.32 1.65 4.36
N ASP A 247 16.94 2.08 5.46
CA ASP A 247 16.29 2.71 6.62
C ASP A 247 17.27 3.73 7.23
N PHE A 248 16.87 5.03 7.25
CA PHE A 248 17.69 6.17 7.70
C PHE A 248 16.97 7.02 8.74
#